data_6a689a0ee9e3daa99b8e44ebd490be6e
#
_entry.id   6a689a0ee9e3daa99b8e44ebd490be6e
#
_cell.length_a   1.000
_cell.length_b   1.000
_cell.length_c   1.000
_cell.angle_alpha   90.00
_cell.angle_beta   90.00
_cell.angle_gamma   90.00
#
_symmetry.space_group_name_H-M   'P 1'
#
loop_
_entity.id
_entity.type
_entity.pdbx_description
1 polymer ?
#
loop_
_entity_poly.entity_id
_entity_poly.type
_entity_poly.pdbx_seq_one_letter_code
_entity_poly.pdbx_strand_id
1 'polypeptide(L)'
;REPLAIVQAVSEYLPYLLGLYDCLLRDTILLRDDVHLTWRSMLVSSKFRLHGLLSEVCLMHMLYACSLRAEAATIVEALGAYELGAHDRKACDDRLRVAIDLLCRASGVCEYVATQLLPTYPAPPSKSAYPPELVSEGVQACSKLAMADAHALAIRKLLVPYARHHGPPLPPQHPSPSLLAKLQLHTASLFLEAHTLGAQSLGMEPHSAKHKLAQKLHSLLPATDLGGKMAFLPY
;
A
#
# COMPACT_ATOMS: atom_id res chain seq x y z
N ARG A 1 14.13 -11.87 0.89
CA ARG A 1 14.82 -10.77 1.63
C ARG A 1 13.82 -10.17 2.59
N GLU A 2 14.25 -9.81 3.80
CA GLU A 2 13.38 -9.17 4.79
C GLU A 2 12.91 -7.80 4.28
N PRO A 3 11.62 -7.48 4.38
CA PRO A 3 11.07 -6.22 3.87
C PRO A 3 11.77 -4.99 4.47
N LEU A 4 12.10 -5.05 5.76
CA LEU A 4 12.79 -3.98 6.48
C LEU A 4 14.16 -3.65 5.86
N ALA A 5 14.93 -4.65 5.45
CA ALA A 5 16.22 -4.44 4.79
C ALA A 5 16.06 -3.73 3.43
N ILE A 6 14.97 -3.99 2.71
CA ILE A 6 14.67 -3.28 1.46
C ILE A 6 14.26 -1.83 1.76
N VAL A 7 13.42 -1.61 2.77
CA VAL A 7 13.03 -0.26 3.22
C VAL A 7 14.28 0.58 3.55
N GLN A 8 15.22 0.03 4.30
CA GLN A 8 16.46 0.71 4.66
C GLN A 8 17.30 1.03 3.42
N ALA A 9 17.58 0.04 2.58
CA ALA A 9 18.42 0.23 1.39
C ALA A 9 17.81 1.28 0.43
N VAL A 10 16.49 1.24 0.21
CA VAL A 10 15.84 2.22 -0.67
C VAL A 10 15.80 3.60 -0.02
N SER A 11 15.58 3.71 1.29
CA SER A 11 15.60 5.00 1.99
C SER A 11 16.98 5.67 1.97
N GLU A 12 18.05 4.90 1.96
CA GLU A 12 19.42 5.40 1.81
C GLU A 12 19.72 5.80 0.37
N TYR A 13 19.19 5.09 -0.62
CA TYR A 13 19.43 5.35 -2.04
C TYR A 13 18.65 6.55 -2.59
N LEU A 14 17.38 6.70 -2.19
CA LEU A 14 16.49 7.73 -2.74
C LEU A 14 17.04 9.16 -2.68
N PRO A 15 17.68 9.64 -1.59
CA PRO A 15 18.24 11.00 -1.55
C PRO A 15 19.29 11.25 -2.63
N TYR A 16 20.14 10.28 -2.91
CA TYR A 16 21.16 10.38 -3.97
C TYR A 16 20.53 10.39 -5.35
N LEU A 17 19.55 9.54 -5.58
CA LEU A 17 18.81 9.47 -6.84
C LEU A 17 18.05 10.77 -7.11
N LEU A 18 17.39 11.33 -6.11
CA LEU A 18 16.69 12.61 -6.21
C LEU A 18 17.65 13.77 -6.43
N GLY A 19 18.81 13.78 -5.75
CA GLY A 19 19.85 14.78 -5.97
C GLY A 19 20.40 14.73 -7.40
N LEU A 20 20.65 13.54 -7.93
CA LEU A 20 21.06 13.36 -9.33
C LEU A 20 19.98 13.85 -10.30
N TYR A 21 18.71 13.53 -10.04
CA TYR A 21 17.59 13.97 -10.85
C TYR A 21 17.42 15.50 -10.83
N ASP A 22 17.56 16.15 -9.66
CA ASP A 22 17.51 17.60 -9.53
C ASP A 22 18.66 18.28 -10.29
N CYS A 23 19.89 17.72 -10.24
CA CYS A 23 21.00 18.21 -11.03
C CYS A 23 20.75 18.13 -12.54
N LEU A 24 20.08 17.10 -13.01
CA LEU A 24 19.64 16.97 -14.41
C LEU A 24 18.60 18.03 -14.78
N LEU A 25 17.60 18.24 -13.93
CA LEU A 25 16.54 19.24 -14.16
C LEU A 25 17.08 20.68 -14.21
N ARG A 26 18.19 20.94 -13.51
CA ARG A 26 18.87 22.27 -13.49
C ARG A 26 19.98 22.40 -14.53
N ASP A 27 20.13 21.43 -15.43
CA ASP A 27 21.17 21.40 -16.44
C ASP A 27 22.61 21.55 -15.86
N THR A 28 22.79 21.19 -14.58
CA THR A 28 24.13 21.24 -13.93
C THR A 28 24.97 20.03 -14.29
N ILE A 29 24.37 18.96 -14.75
CA ILE A 29 25.04 17.78 -15.30
C ILE A 29 24.33 17.36 -16.60
N LEU A 30 25.13 16.75 -17.50
CA LEU A 30 24.59 16.11 -18.71
C LEU A 30 24.93 14.63 -18.64
N LEU A 31 23.90 13.79 -18.85
CA LEU A 31 24.14 12.36 -19.02
C LEU A 31 24.68 12.12 -20.44
N ARG A 32 25.81 11.40 -20.54
CA ARG A 32 26.41 11.04 -21.82
C ARG A 32 25.52 10.09 -22.62
N ASP A 33 24.91 9.14 -21.89
CA ASP A 33 24.03 8.12 -22.46
C ASP A 33 22.71 8.12 -21.71
N ASP A 34 21.64 7.69 -22.37
CA ASP A 34 20.32 7.54 -21.73
C ASP A 34 20.34 6.38 -20.72
N VAL A 35 19.61 6.57 -19.63
CA VAL A 35 19.48 5.54 -18.60
C VAL A 35 18.48 4.48 -19.07
N HIS A 36 18.94 3.24 -19.17
CA HIS A 36 18.13 2.09 -19.55
C HIS A 36 17.86 1.18 -18.35
N LEU A 37 16.61 0.93 -18.05
CA LEU A 37 16.17 0.09 -16.95
C LEU A 37 15.45 -1.15 -17.45
N THR A 38 15.64 -2.26 -16.77
CA THR A 38 14.78 -3.44 -16.92
C THR A 38 14.02 -3.66 -15.62
N TRP A 39 12.72 -3.45 -15.67
CA TRP A 39 11.83 -3.62 -14.54
C TRP A 39 11.00 -4.88 -14.68
N ARG A 40 10.92 -5.68 -13.62
CA ARG A 40 9.92 -6.75 -13.50
C ARG A 40 8.80 -6.24 -12.61
N SER A 41 7.63 -6.05 -13.21
CA SER A 41 6.46 -5.58 -12.48
C SER A 41 6.13 -6.49 -11.30
N MET A 42 5.73 -5.88 -10.19
CA MET A 42 5.22 -6.57 -9.01
C MET A 42 3.76 -7.00 -9.20
N LEU A 43 3.02 -6.31 -10.06
CA LEU A 43 1.59 -6.53 -10.28
C LEU A 43 1.31 -7.49 -11.45
N VAL A 44 2.19 -7.51 -12.45
CA VAL A 44 2.09 -8.42 -13.61
C VAL A 44 3.41 -9.17 -13.81
N SER A 45 3.34 -10.40 -14.33
CA SER A 45 4.55 -11.25 -14.49
C SER A 45 5.43 -10.83 -15.69
N SER A 46 5.28 -9.60 -16.17
CA SER A 46 5.97 -9.09 -17.36
C SER A 46 7.23 -8.30 -17.00
N LYS A 47 8.19 -8.27 -17.91
CA LYS A 47 9.38 -7.42 -17.86
C LYS A 47 9.18 -6.23 -18.80
N PHE A 48 9.56 -5.05 -18.35
CA PHE A 48 9.48 -3.81 -19.09
C PHE A 48 10.89 -3.23 -19.27
N ARG A 49 11.16 -2.69 -20.46
CA ARG A 49 12.34 -1.87 -20.72
C ARG A 49 11.91 -0.42 -20.66
N LEU A 50 12.53 0.33 -19.79
CA LEU A 50 12.21 1.73 -19.52
C LEU A 50 13.43 2.59 -19.75
N HIS A 51 13.20 3.86 -20.04
CA HIS A 51 14.23 4.83 -20.37
C HIS A 51 14.10 6.05 -19.47
N GLY A 52 15.21 6.71 -19.26
CA GLY A 52 15.28 7.95 -18.50
C GLY A 52 15.31 7.77 -16.98
N LEU A 53 16.03 8.69 -16.33
CA LEU A 53 16.24 8.66 -14.87
C LEU A 53 14.92 8.81 -14.08
N LEU A 54 13.93 9.53 -14.64
CA LEU A 54 12.62 9.68 -14.01
C LEU A 54 11.90 8.34 -13.84
N SER A 55 12.10 7.38 -14.76
CA SER A 55 11.58 6.01 -14.61
C SER A 55 12.13 5.36 -13.34
N GLU A 56 13.41 5.50 -13.07
CA GLU A 56 14.05 4.95 -11.88
C GLU A 56 13.53 5.66 -10.62
N VAL A 57 13.42 6.99 -10.64
CA VAL A 57 12.87 7.77 -9.53
C VAL A 57 11.47 7.27 -9.15
N CYS A 58 10.57 7.15 -10.13
CA CYS A 58 9.20 6.66 -9.88
C CYS A 58 9.20 5.23 -9.34
N LEU A 59 9.95 4.32 -9.97
CA LEU A 59 9.97 2.91 -9.59
C LEU A 59 10.61 2.66 -8.23
N MET A 60 11.63 3.42 -7.85
CA MET A 60 12.22 3.32 -6.51
C MET A 60 11.26 3.82 -5.43
N HIS A 61 10.49 4.87 -5.68
CA HIS A 61 9.42 5.28 -4.76
C HIS A 61 8.33 4.20 -4.66
N MET A 62 7.92 3.59 -5.75
CA MET A 62 6.95 2.49 -5.73
C MET A 62 7.49 1.26 -5.00
N LEU A 63 8.76 0.91 -5.21
CA LEU A 63 9.42 -0.17 -4.46
C LEU A 63 9.44 0.15 -2.95
N TYR A 64 9.75 1.39 -2.60
CA TYR A 64 9.73 1.85 -1.20
C TYR A 64 8.34 1.69 -0.58
N ALA A 65 7.29 2.19 -1.24
CA ALA A 65 5.91 2.07 -0.78
C ALA A 65 5.47 0.61 -0.61
N CYS A 66 5.78 -0.25 -1.57
CA CYS A 66 5.46 -1.68 -1.49
C CYS A 66 6.23 -2.38 -0.36
N SER A 67 7.48 -2.00 -0.11
CA SER A 67 8.29 -2.55 0.97
C SER A 67 7.80 -2.11 2.34
N LEU A 68 7.34 -0.85 2.50
CA LEU A 68 6.68 -0.36 3.71
C LEU A 68 5.41 -1.17 4.02
N ARG A 69 4.59 -1.46 3.00
CA ARG A 69 3.39 -2.29 3.16
C ARG A 69 3.74 -3.73 3.54
N ALA A 70 4.76 -4.31 2.91
CA ALA A 70 5.23 -5.66 3.24
C ALA A 70 5.74 -5.74 4.69
N GLU A 71 6.48 -4.72 5.15
CA GLU A 71 6.93 -4.66 6.55
C GLU A 71 5.74 -4.53 7.51
N ALA A 72 4.76 -3.68 7.20
CA ALA A 72 3.53 -3.59 8.00
C ALA A 72 2.80 -4.94 8.08
N ALA A 73 2.72 -5.67 6.97
CA ALA A 73 2.12 -7.01 6.94
C ALA A 73 2.89 -8.01 7.84
N THR A 74 4.23 -7.99 7.81
CA THR A 74 5.07 -8.82 8.68
C THR A 74 4.81 -8.53 10.16
N ILE A 75 4.68 -7.24 10.53
CA ILE A 75 4.35 -6.84 11.91
C ILE A 75 2.97 -7.37 12.31
N VAL A 76 1.96 -7.21 11.45
CA VAL A 76 0.58 -7.64 11.73
C VAL A 76 0.48 -9.16 11.83
N GLU A 77 1.18 -9.90 10.97
CA GLU A 77 1.25 -11.36 11.01
C GLU A 77 1.86 -11.85 12.34
N ALA A 78 2.97 -11.23 12.77
CA ALA A 78 3.61 -11.56 14.04
C ALA A 78 2.75 -11.22 15.27
N LEU A 79 1.81 -10.28 15.17
CA LEU A 79 0.87 -9.96 16.24
C LEU A 79 -0.22 -11.03 16.39
N GLY A 80 -0.63 -11.68 15.30
CA GLY A 80 -1.73 -12.65 15.32
C GLY A 80 -3.01 -12.08 15.95
N ALA A 81 -3.70 -12.89 16.76
CA ALA A 81 -4.90 -12.51 17.50
C ALA A 81 -4.58 -12.13 18.97
N TYR A 82 -3.68 -11.17 19.15
CA TYR A 82 -3.18 -10.78 20.49
C TYR A 82 -4.29 -10.26 21.42
N GLU A 83 -5.38 -9.73 20.87
CA GLU A 83 -6.53 -9.24 21.61
C GLU A 83 -7.21 -10.33 22.47
N LEU A 84 -7.08 -11.60 22.06
CA LEU A 84 -7.63 -12.78 22.74
C LEU A 84 -6.60 -13.46 23.66
N GLY A 85 -5.33 -13.10 23.56
CA GLY A 85 -4.22 -13.70 24.30
C GLY A 85 -3.91 -13.04 25.64
N ALA A 86 -2.95 -13.62 26.37
CA ALA A 86 -2.37 -13.08 27.60
C ALA A 86 -1.09 -12.27 27.32
N HIS A 87 -0.95 -11.70 26.13
CA HIS A 87 0.22 -10.94 25.71
C HIS A 87 0.27 -9.56 26.39
N ASP A 88 1.47 -8.97 26.42
CA ASP A 88 1.64 -7.56 26.78
C ASP A 88 0.89 -6.68 25.76
N ARG A 89 -0.29 -6.24 26.16
CA ARG A 89 -1.22 -5.48 25.33
C ARG A 89 -0.61 -4.18 24.86
N LYS A 90 0.14 -3.49 25.72
CA LYS A 90 0.75 -2.20 25.39
C LYS A 90 1.80 -2.37 24.29
N ALA A 91 2.68 -3.35 24.44
CA ALA A 91 3.70 -3.64 23.42
C ALA A 91 3.07 -4.03 22.07
N CYS A 92 1.98 -4.82 22.09
CA CYS A 92 1.25 -5.19 20.87
C CYS A 92 0.54 -3.98 20.23
N ASP A 93 -0.08 -3.11 21.02
CA ASP A 93 -0.73 -1.89 20.56
C ASP A 93 0.29 -0.90 19.94
N ASP A 94 1.49 -0.81 20.50
CA ASP A 94 2.57 0.03 19.96
C ASP A 94 3.08 -0.54 18.63
N ARG A 95 3.24 -1.85 18.50
CA ARG A 95 3.59 -2.50 17.23
C ARG A 95 2.50 -2.31 16.16
N LEU A 96 1.22 -2.40 16.55
CA LEU A 96 0.11 -2.14 15.64
C LEU A 96 0.12 -0.68 15.14
N ARG A 97 0.48 0.27 16.02
CA ARG A 97 0.66 1.68 15.63
C ARG A 97 1.77 1.83 14.59
N VAL A 98 2.91 1.16 14.78
CA VAL A 98 4.01 1.18 13.80
C VAL A 98 3.53 0.66 12.44
N ALA A 99 2.76 -0.44 12.41
CA ALA A 99 2.20 -0.95 11.15
C ALA A 99 1.27 0.06 10.47
N ILE A 100 0.41 0.76 11.24
CA ILE A 100 -0.46 1.82 10.70
C ILE A 100 0.37 2.96 10.11
N ASP A 101 1.41 3.42 10.81
CA ASP A 101 2.28 4.51 10.36
C ASP A 101 3.03 4.13 9.06
N LEU A 102 3.51 2.89 8.95
CA LEU A 102 4.12 2.38 7.71
C LEU A 102 3.15 2.39 6.53
N LEU A 103 1.89 2.00 6.75
CA LEU A 103 0.84 2.01 5.72
C LEU A 103 0.47 3.44 5.31
N CYS A 104 0.35 4.37 6.25
CA CYS A 104 0.11 5.79 5.95
C CYS A 104 1.26 6.38 5.13
N ARG A 105 2.51 6.07 5.49
CA ARG A 105 3.69 6.48 4.71
C ARG A 105 3.69 5.88 3.30
N ALA A 106 3.36 4.60 3.17
CA ALA A 106 3.24 3.95 1.86
C ALA A 106 2.20 4.63 0.98
N SER A 107 1.03 4.96 1.53
CA SER A 107 -0.01 5.72 0.82
C SER A 107 0.49 7.10 0.37
N GLY A 108 1.14 7.86 1.27
CA GLY A 108 1.67 9.18 0.97
C GLY A 108 2.75 9.15 -0.13
N VAL A 109 3.63 8.14 -0.13
CA VAL A 109 4.63 7.95 -1.19
C VAL A 109 3.96 7.68 -2.55
N CYS A 110 2.95 6.80 -2.59
CA CYS A 110 2.19 6.57 -3.82
C CYS A 110 1.48 7.84 -4.30
N GLU A 111 0.89 8.61 -3.40
CA GLU A 111 0.23 9.87 -3.74
C GLU A 111 1.22 10.90 -4.31
N TYR A 112 2.42 11.01 -3.72
CA TYR A 112 3.51 11.84 -4.25
C TYR A 112 3.89 11.43 -5.68
N VAL A 113 4.07 10.14 -5.93
CA VAL A 113 4.36 9.63 -7.29
C VAL A 113 3.22 9.99 -8.25
N ALA A 114 1.96 9.75 -7.87
CA ALA A 114 0.80 10.00 -8.72
C ALA A 114 0.60 11.49 -9.04
N THR A 115 0.88 12.39 -8.09
CA THR A 115 0.54 13.82 -8.20
C THR A 115 1.71 14.71 -8.58
N GLN A 116 2.95 14.30 -8.28
CA GLN A 116 4.14 15.13 -8.52
C GLN A 116 5.05 14.56 -9.61
N LEU A 117 5.26 13.25 -9.66
CA LEU A 117 6.21 12.66 -10.60
C LEU A 117 5.55 12.24 -11.92
N LEU A 118 4.46 11.47 -11.89
CA LEU A 118 3.81 10.98 -13.09
C LEU A 118 3.25 12.07 -14.02
N PRO A 119 2.78 13.24 -13.57
CA PRO A 119 2.38 14.32 -14.49
C PRO A 119 3.53 14.85 -15.36
N THR A 120 4.77 14.69 -14.92
CA THR A 120 5.98 15.06 -15.70
C THR A 120 6.51 13.92 -16.54
N TYR A 121 5.97 12.71 -16.36
CA TYR A 121 6.38 11.52 -17.08
C TYR A 121 5.74 11.48 -18.47
N PRO A 122 6.48 11.09 -19.54
CA PRO A 122 5.91 11.00 -20.87
C PRO A 122 4.69 10.07 -20.91
N ALA A 123 3.65 10.51 -21.61
CA ALA A 123 2.46 9.68 -21.78
C ALA A 123 2.83 8.35 -22.49
N PRO A 124 2.34 7.20 -22.02
CA PRO A 124 2.65 5.93 -22.65
C PRO A 124 2.03 5.87 -24.06
N PRO A 125 2.77 5.34 -25.05
CA PRO A 125 2.23 5.14 -26.40
C PRO A 125 1.06 4.14 -26.41
N SER A 126 0.99 3.26 -25.43
CA SER A 126 -0.14 2.37 -25.14
C SER A 126 -0.15 2.03 -23.63
N LYS A 127 -1.32 1.65 -23.10
CA LYS A 127 -1.44 1.22 -21.67
C LYS A 127 -0.55 0.02 -21.31
N SER A 128 -0.17 -0.80 -22.30
CA SER A 128 0.70 -1.97 -22.12
C SER A 128 2.20 -1.65 -22.22
N ALA A 129 2.57 -0.44 -22.63
CA ALA A 129 3.96 -0.06 -22.81
C ALA A 129 4.70 0.15 -21.50
N TYR A 130 3.98 0.55 -20.44
CA TYR A 130 4.53 0.78 -19.11
C TYR A 130 3.98 -0.22 -18.09
N PRO A 131 4.77 -0.52 -17.05
CA PRO A 131 4.26 -1.33 -15.97
C PRO A 131 3.14 -0.59 -15.23
N PRO A 132 2.17 -1.31 -14.64
CA PRO A 132 1.07 -0.69 -13.89
C PRO A 132 1.54 0.26 -12.78
N GLU A 133 2.73 0.05 -12.25
CA GLU A 133 3.40 0.90 -11.26
C GLU A 133 3.82 2.29 -11.79
N LEU A 134 3.79 2.49 -13.11
CA LEU A 134 4.02 3.78 -13.78
C LEU A 134 2.75 4.33 -14.47
N VAL A 135 1.60 3.72 -14.21
CA VAL A 135 0.30 4.21 -14.68
C VAL A 135 -0.42 4.87 -13.52
N SER A 136 -0.97 6.06 -13.72
CA SER A 136 -1.59 6.87 -12.65
C SER A 136 -2.64 6.08 -11.86
N GLU A 137 -3.51 5.34 -12.55
CA GLU A 137 -4.54 4.51 -11.93
C GLU A 137 -3.92 3.39 -11.05
N GLY A 138 -2.82 2.78 -11.50
CA GLY A 138 -2.11 1.73 -10.75
C GLY A 138 -1.47 2.26 -9.48
N VAL A 139 -0.83 3.43 -9.56
CA VAL A 139 -0.21 4.08 -8.40
C VAL A 139 -1.26 4.55 -7.40
N GLN A 140 -2.36 5.16 -7.89
CA GLN A 140 -3.50 5.56 -7.05
C GLN A 140 -4.17 4.35 -6.38
N ALA A 141 -4.29 3.22 -7.09
CA ALA A 141 -4.79 1.97 -6.51
C ALA A 141 -3.93 1.52 -5.32
N CYS A 142 -2.59 1.59 -5.45
CA CYS A 142 -1.67 1.26 -4.36
C CYS A 142 -1.81 2.21 -3.17
N SER A 143 -2.00 3.52 -3.41
CA SER A 143 -2.26 4.51 -2.36
C SER A 143 -3.55 4.20 -1.60
N LYS A 144 -4.67 4.02 -2.31
CA LYS A 144 -5.98 3.71 -1.72
C LYS A 144 -5.96 2.41 -0.94
N LEU A 145 -5.27 1.39 -1.46
CA LEU A 145 -5.16 0.10 -0.80
C LEU A 145 -4.36 0.20 0.51
N ALA A 146 -3.24 0.93 0.52
CA ALA A 146 -2.45 1.15 1.73
C ALA A 146 -3.25 1.93 2.79
N MET A 147 -4.02 2.94 2.36
CA MET A 147 -4.89 3.71 3.26
C MET A 147 -6.04 2.86 3.81
N ALA A 148 -6.66 2.00 2.99
CA ALA A 148 -7.71 1.08 3.43
C ALA A 148 -7.18 0.10 4.49
N ASP A 149 -5.99 -0.47 4.28
CA ASP A 149 -5.31 -1.34 5.26
C ASP A 149 -5.04 -0.59 6.57
N ALA A 150 -4.55 0.68 6.50
CA ALA A 150 -4.31 1.51 7.69
C ALA A 150 -5.60 1.76 8.48
N HIS A 151 -6.70 2.07 7.81
CA HIS A 151 -8.01 2.25 8.43
C HIS A 151 -8.52 0.96 9.08
N ALA A 152 -8.38 -0.19 8.40
CA ALA A 152 -8.76 -1.49 8.96
C ALA A 152 -7.99 -1.79 10.26
N LEU A 153 -6.67 -1.53 10.28
CA LEU A 153 -5.86 -1.71 11.49
C LEU A 153 -6.21 -0.70 12.59
N ALA A 154 -6.55 0.54 12.23
CA ALA A 154 -7.02 1.54 13.20
C ALA A 154 -8.35 1.14 13.84
N ILE A 155 -9.30 0.62 13.05
CA ILE A 155 -10.56 0.05 13.57
C ILE A 155 -10.28 -1.14 14.49
N ARG A 156 -9.40 -2.07 14.08
CA ARG A 156 -8.95 -3.18 14.93
C ARG A 156 -8.44 -2.67 16.28
N LYS A 157 -7.55 -1.66 16.27
CA LYS A 157 -7.01 -1.06 17.50
C LYS A 157 -8.10 -0.48 18.39
N LEU A 158 -9.10 0.19 17.84
CA LEU A 158 -10.24 0.72 18.59
C LEU A 158 -11.06 -0.39 19.25
N LEU A 159 -11.14 -1.57 18.65
CA LEU A 159 -11.95 -2.69 19.14
C LEU A 159 -11.20 -3.63 20.10
N VAL A 160 -9.87 -3.61 20.10
CA VAL A 160 -9.04 -4.48 20.98
C VAL A 160 -9.49 -4.46 22.45
N PRO A 161 -9.78 -3.29 23.10
CA PRO A 161 -10.22 -3.26 24.49
C PRO A 161 -11.50 -4.06 24.76
N TYR A 162 -12.30 -4.28 23.74
CA TYR A 162 -13.63 -4.87 23.82
C TYR A 162 -13.73 -6.27 23.20
N ALA A 163 -12.63 -6.83 22.73
CA ALA A 163 -12.59 -8.10 22.01
C ALA A 163 -13.15 -9.30 22.80
N ARG A 164 -13.20 -9.21 24.14
CA ARG A 164 -13.75 -10.23 25.04
C ARG A 164 -15.16 -9.91 25.56
N HIS A 165 -15.72 -8.78 25.14
CA HIS A 165 -17.06 -8.38 25.55
C HIS A 165 -18.09 -9.06 24.64
N HIS A 166 -19.10 -9.67 25.23
CA HIS A 166 -20.16 -10.36 24.50
C HIS A 166 -21.54 -9.79 24.88
N GLY A 167 -22.24 -9.33 23.88
CA GLY A 167 -23.64 -8.89 23.99
C GLY A 167 -23.84 -7.51 24.61
N PRO A 168 -25.11 -7.04 24.65
CA PRO A 168 -25.51 -5.81 25.30
C PRO A 168 -25.56 -5.95 26.85
N PRO A 169 -25.40 -4.85 27.61
CA PRO A 169 -25.10 -3.50 27.16
C PRO A 169 -23.62 -3.31 26.81
N LEU A 170 -23.33 -2.46 25.84
CA LEU A 170 -21.95 -2.12 25.49
C LEU A 170 -21.28 -1.32 26.64
N PRO A 171 -19.98 -1.52 26.90
CA PRO A 171 -19.27 -0.74 27.89
C PRO A 171 -19.34 0.77 27.60
N PRO A 172 -19.38 1.64 28.62
CA PRO A 172 -19.53 3.10 28.45
C PRO A 172 -18.46 3.74 27.55
N GLN A 173 -17.25 3.15 27.51
CA GLN A 173 -16.12 3.63 26.71
C GLN A 173 -16.07 3.00 25.30
N HIS A 174 -17.02 2.12 24.96
CA HIS A 174 -17.06 1.49 23.65
C HIS A 174 -17.33 2.56 22.58
N PRO A 175 -16.59 2.56 21.45
CA PRO A 175 -16.91 3.46 20.32
C PRO A 175 -18.35 3.26 19.89
N SER A 176 -19.05 4.34 19.53
CA SER A 176 -20.44 4.22 19.13
C SER A 176 -20.57 3.33 17.89
N PRO A 177 -21.59 2.44 17.83
CA PRO A 177 -21.84 1.59 16.66
C PRO A 177 -21.96 2.40 15.35
N SER A 178 -22.57 3.59 15.44
CA SER A 178 -22.70 4.50 14.29
C SER A 178 -21.34 5.00 13.79
N LEU A 179 -20.40 5.33 14.68
CA LEU A 179 -19.05 5.72 14.30
C LEU A 179 -18.31 4.56 13.63
N LEU A 180 -18.37 3.38 14.23
CA LEU A 180 -17.74 2.17 13.67
C LEU A 180 -18.30 1.83 12.31
N ALA A 181 -19.62 1.89 12.13
CA ALA A 181 -20.26 1.66 10.84
C ALA A 181 -19.77 2.64 9.76
N LYS A 182 -19.65 3.94 10.09
CA LYS A 182 -19.11 4.95 9.16
C LYS A 182 -17.64 4.68 8.80
N LEU A 183 -16.81 4.33 9.79
CA LEU A 183 -15.40 3.99 9.54
C LEU A 183 -15.27 2.74 8.67
N GLN A 184 -16.05 1.69 8.94
CA GLN A 184 -16.05 0.47 8.14
C GLN A 184 -16.53 0.72 6.71
N LEU A 185 -17.61 1.52 6.53
CA LEU A 185 -18.11 1.88 5.21
C LEU A 185 -17.08 2.68 4.41
N HIS A 186 -16.40 3.64 5.05
CA HIS A 186 -15.32 4.39 4.40
C HIS A 186 -14.15 3.47 4.02
N THR A 187 -13.75 2.55 4.90
CA THR A 187 -12.71 1.56 4.60
C THR A 187 -13.11 0.68 3.40
N ALA A 188 -14.36 0.22 3.37
CA ALA A 188 -14.89 -0.56 2.25
C ALA A 188 -14.89 0.23 0.93
N SER A 189 -15.21 1.54 0.97
CA SER A 189 -15.14 2.40 -0.23
C SER A 189 -13.70 2.54 -0.74
N LEU A 190 -12.71 2.67 0.13
CA LEU A 190 -11.31 2.73 -0.26
C LEU A 190 -10.83 1.42 -0.93
N PHE A 191 -11.23 0.26 -0.41
CA PHE A 191 -10.94 -1.03 -1.06
C PHE A 191 -11.59 -1.13 -2.44
N LEU A 192 -12.85 -0.67 -2.58
CA LEU A 192 -13.55 -0.67 -3.87
C LEU A 192 -12.89 0.27 -4.87
N GLU A 193 -12.50 1.48 -4.45
CA GLU A 193 -11.75 2.43 -5.29
C GLU A 193 -10.42 1.83 -5.74
N ALA A 194 -9.65 1.24 -4.81
CA ALA A 194 -8.38 0.58 -5.12
C ALA A 194 -8.56 -0.55 -6.14
N HIS A 195 -9.60 -1.37 -5.96
CA HIS A 195 -9.93 -2.44 -6.90
C HIS A 195 -10.28 -1.90 -8.30
N THR A 196 -11.12 -0.86 -8.37
CA THR A 196 -11.56 -0.25 -9.64
C THR A 196 -10.37 0.35 -10.38
N LEU A 197 -9.55 1.15 -9.69
CA LEU A 197 -8.35 1.76 -10.26
C LEU A 197 -7.32 0.70 -10.70
N GLY A 198 -7.12 -0.34 -9.91
CA GLY A 198 -6.24 -1.44 -10.24
C GLY A 198 -6.69 -2.20 -11.50
N ALA A 199 -8.00 -2.44 -11.66
CA ALA A 199 -8.56 -3.03 -12.88
C ALA A 199 -8.33 -2.13 -14.10
N GLN A 200 -8.57 -0.83 -13.96
CA GLN A 200 -8.36 0.16 -15.02
C GLN A 200 -6.88 0.22 -15.45
N SER A 201 -5.94 0.16 -14.52
CA SER A 201 -4.50 0.17 -14.81
C SER A 201 -4.06 -1.05 -15.63
N LEU A 202 -4.76 -2.16 -15.50
CA LEU A 202 -4.52 -3.40 -16.24
C LEU A 202 -5.32 -3.48 -17.54
N GLY A 203 -6.11 -2.47 -17.88
CA GLY A 203 -7.01 -2.48 -19.03
C GLY A 203 -8.12 -3.53 -18.92
N MET A 204 -8.51 -3.89 -17.70
CA MET A 204 -9.53 -4.90 -17.43
C MET A 204 -10.85 -4.23 -17.09
N GLU A 205 -11.96 -4.76 -17.61
CA GLU A 205 -13.29 -4.35 -17.13
C GLU A 205 -13.47 -4.72 -15.65
N PRO A 206 -13.98 -3.80 -14.82
CA PRO A 206 -14.07 -3.99 -13.37
C PRO A 206 -14.82 -5.27 -12.96
N HIS A 207 -15.76 -5.74 -13.78
CA HIS A 207 -16.56 -6.93 -13.50
C HIS A 207 -15.83 -8.26 -13.77
N SER A 208 -14.88 -8.30 -14.70
CA SER A 208 -14.08 -9.50 -15.00
C SER A 208 -12.82 -9.59 -14.10
N ALA A 209 -12.39 -8.46 -13.57
CA ALA A 209 -11.21 -8.32 -12.73
C ALA A 209 -11.41 -8.85 -11.29
N LYS A 210 -12.67 -8.97 -10.83
CA LYS A 210 -13.00 -9.34 -9.44
C LYS A 210 -12.26 -10.58 -8.93
N HIS A 211 -12.02 -11.57 -9.78
CA HIS A 211 -11.40 -12.85 -9.35
C HIS A 211 -9.87 -12.84 -9.46
N LYS A 212 -9.31 -12.29 -10.54
CA LYS A 212 -7.87 -12.37 -10.80
C LYS A 212 -7.04 -11.33 -10.04
N LEU A 213 -7.56 -10.11 -9.88
CA LEU A 213 -6.87 -9.04 -9.16
C LEU A 213 -6.95 -9.28 -7.64
N ALA A 214 -8.12 -9.64 -7.13
CA ALA A 214 -8.29 -10.03 -5.73
C ALA A 214 -7.37 -11.20 -5.35
N GLN A 215 -7.27 -12.22 -6.21
CA GLN A 215 -6.38 -13.36 -6.01
C GLN A 215 -4.89 -12.96 -6.03
N LYS A 216 -4.50 -12.04 -6.91
CA LYS A 216 -3.12 -11.57 -7.03
C LYS A 216 -2.73 -10.55 -5.96
N LEU A 217 -3.62 -9.62 -5.59
CA LEU A 217 -3.45 -8.73 -4.44
C LEU A 217 -3.41 -9.53 -3.13
N HIS A 218 -4.23 -10.58 -3.02
CA HIS A 218 -4.21 -11.51 -1.88
C HIS A 218 -2.90 -12.30 -1.78
N SER A 219 -2.30 -12.69 -2.91
CA SER A 219 -1.00 -13.39 -2.92
C SER A 219 0.20 -12.50 -2.64
N LEU A 220 0.07 -11.18 -2.87
CA LEU A 220 1.08 -10.17 -2.51
C LEU A 220 0.93 -9.68 -1.06
N LEU A 221 -0.17 -10.04 -0.40
CA LEU A 221 -0.52 -9.67 0.97
C LEU A 221 -0.79 -10.95 1.79
N PRO A 222 0.24 -11.67 2.24
CA PRO A 222 0.04 -12.92 2.97
C PRO A 222 -0.72 -12.78 4.30
N ALA A 223 -1.04 -11.57 4.75
CA ALA A 223 -1.56 -11.35 6.10
C ALA A 223 -2.85 -10.53 6.23
N THR A 224 -3.47 -10.06 5.16
CA THR A 224 -4.76 -9.35 5.30
C THR A 224 -5.98 -10.28 5.27
N ASP A 225 -5.87 -11.47 5.82
CA ASP A 225 -7.01 -12.32 6.19
C ASP A 225 -7.82 -11.71 7.38
N LEU A 226 -7.54 -10.44 7.69
CA LEU A 226 -8.29 -9.64 8.66
C LEU A 226 -9.71 -9.32 8.17
N GLY A 227 -9.92 -9.24 6.86
CA GLY A 227 -11.25 -8.98 6.27
C GLY A 227 -12.21 -10.17 6.40
N GLY A 228 -11.70 -11.40 6.32
CA GLY A 228 -12.52 -12.62 6.43
C GLY A 228 -12.93 -12.97 7.85
N LYS A 229 -12.07 -12.71 8.83
CA LYS A 229 -12.34 -13.06 10.24
C LYS A 229 -13.08 -11.99 11.04
N MET A 230 -12.97 -10.72 10.64
CA MET A 230 -13.75 -9.65 11.29
C MET A 230 -15.20 -9.55 10.79
N ALA A 231 -15.51 -10.13 9.63
CA ALA A 231 -16.89 -10.16 9.12
C ALA A 231 -17.82 -11.11 9.90
N PHE A 232 -17.28 -11.91 10.81
CA PHE A 232 -18.01 -12.92 11.58
C PHE A 232 -17.93 -12.75 13.10
N LEU A 233 -17.78 -11.52 13.59
CA LEU A 233 -18.17 -11.27 14.97
C LEU A 233 -19.70 -11.11 14.97
N PRO A 234 -20.47 -12.07 15.52
CA PRO A 234 -21.91 -11.93 15.62
C PRO A 234 -22.20 -10.77 16.58
N TYR A 235 -22.97 -9.81 16.09
CA TYR A 235 -23.62 -8.80 16.90
C TYR A 235 -24.81 -9.42 17.63
#